data_7f7618cbaca10535f9e0215a1408e1be
#
_entry.id   7f7618cbaca10535f9e0215a1408e1be
#
_cell.length_a   1.000
_cell.length_b   1.000
_cell.length_c   1.000
_cell.angle_alpha   90.00
_cell.angle_beta   90.00
_cell.angle_gamma   90.00
#
_symmetry.space_group_name_H-M   'P 1'
#
loop_
_entity.id
_entity.type
_entity.pdbx_description
1 polymer ?
#
loop_
_entity_poly.entity_id
_entity_poly.type
_entity_poly.pdbx_seq_one_letter_code
_entity_poly.pdbx_strand_id
1 'polypeptide(L)'
;MRKIAIAGLRQTFPDCIFGGALLVALLAPGSSGWAGPPYFTDDPGLPDSGEFEIYVFSTGAAGREGHSGVAGIDFNYGITNDLQATAVVPVGYDSPAGARSTIGFGNIELAAKYRFVHQAEFGWDVSVTPRVFLPGGSPVGVRHASFLLPIWVGKNWEKWSAFGGGGCEISRGQGSRDFCLMGWALTRQVLPNLRLGAEIYHQTPTTYAGRATTALGAGLQFDLNDHHHLLASIGPGIQNATQANQFAWYFATLFTF
;
A
#
# COMPACT_ATOMS: atom_id res chain seq x y z
N MET A 1 56.47 -1.53 -16.12
CA MET A 1 55.83 -1.79 -17.41
C MET A 1 55.40 -3.25 -17.48
N ARG A 2 54.14 -3.54 -17.26
CA ARG A 2 53.48 -4.79 -17.66
C ARG A 2 52.00 -4.50 -17.87
N LYS A 3 51.57 -4.55 -19.13
CA LYS A 3 50.15 -4.48 -19.54
C LYS A 3 49.53 -5.84 -19.25
N ILE A 4 48.43 -5.86 -18.52
CA ILE A 4 47.55 -7.04 -18.39
C ILE A 4 46.29 -6.71 -19.20
N ALA A 5 46.07 -7.49 -20.25
CA ALA A 5 44.86 -7.47 -21.06
C ALA A 5 43.77 -8.25 -20.32
N ILE A 6 42.59 -7.61 -20.15
CA ILE A 6 41.40 -8.30 -19.64
C ILE A 6 40.54 -8.64 -20.86
N ALA A 7 40.39 -9.94 -21.07
CA ALA A 7 39.51 -10.50 -22.08
C ALA A 7 38.05 -10.29 -21.73
N GLY A 8 37.28 -9.81 -22.70
CA GLY A 8 35.83 -9.66 -22.56
C GLY A 8 35.12 -11.00 -22.62
N LEU A 9 34.35 -11.30 -21.59
CA LEU A 9 33.29 -12.31 -21.63
C LEU A 9 31.97 -11.66 -22.04
N ARG A 10 31.55 -11.95 -23.27
CA ARG A 10 30.16 -11.72 -23.70
C ARG A 10 29.31 -12.84 -23.12
N GLN A 11 28.47 -12.54 -22.15
CA GLN A 11 27.37 -13.42 -21.75
C GLN A 11 26.15 -13.11 -22.63
N THR A 12 25.78 -14.05 -23.46
CA THR A 12 24.51 -14.10 -24.18
C THR A 12 23.42 -14.56 -23.21
N PHE A 13 22.41 -13.75 -22.98
CA PHE A 13 21.20 -14.14 -22.27
C PHE A 13 20.27 -14.91 -23.22
N PRO A 14 19.70 -16.04 -22.81
CA PRO A 14 18.66 -16.70 -23.60
C PRO A 14 17.33 -15.97 -23.47
N ASP A 15 16.63 -15.80 -24.59
CA ASP A 15 15.30 -15.25 -24.71
C ASP A 15 14.30 -16.12 -23.93
N CYS A 16 13.84 -15.63 -22.76
CA CYS A 16 12.68 -16.19 -22.07
C CYS A 16 11.40 -15.63 -22.70
N ILE A 17 10.77 -16.46 -23.52
CA ILE A 17 9.42 -16.23 -24.06
C ILE A 17 8.45 -16.34 -22.87
N PHE A 18 7.93 -15.21 -22.42
CA PHE A 18 6.79 -15.17 -21.53
C PHE A 18 5.53 -15.54 -22.30
N GLY A 19 5.16 -16.82 -22.25
CA GLY A 19 3.88 -17.31 -22.73
C GLY A 19 2.77 -16.76 -21.83
N GLY A 20 1.99 -15.81 -22.37
CA GLY A 20 0.81 -15.26 -21.70
C GLY A 20 -0.25 -16.34 -21.53
N ALA A 21 -0.49 -16.78 -20.32
CA ALA A 21 -1.68 -17.52 -19.93
C ALA A 21 -2.82 -16.49 -19.72
N LEU A 22 -3.59 -16.24 -20.78
CA LEU A 22 -4.85 -15.50 -20.72
C LEU A 22 -5.90 -16.41 -20.07
N LEU A 23 -6.12 -16.23 -18.76
CA LEU A 23 -7.22 -16.90 -18.04
C LEU A 23 -8.52 -16.19 -18.40
N VAL A 24 -9.39 -16.87 -19.15
CA VAL A 24 -10.75 -16.41 -19.44
C VAL A 24 -11.59 -16.62 -18.17
N ALA A 25 -11.86 -15.55 -17.43
CA ALA A 25 -12.77 -15.56 -16.30
C ALA A 25 -14.22 -15.63 -16.80
N LEU A 26 -14.96 -16.63 -16.36
CA LEU A 26 -16.40 -16.83 -16.61
C LEU A 26 -17.19 -15.75 -15.86
N LEU A 27 -18.09 -15.07 -16.58
CA LEU A 27 -19.01 -14.04 -16.09
C LEU A 27 -19.95 -14.60 -15.03
N ALA A 28 -19.68 -14.31 -13.77
CA ALA A 28 -20.70 -14.34 -12.72
C ALA A 28 -21.25 -12.90 -12.56
N PRO A 29 -22.54 -12.70 -12.23
CA PRO A 29 -23.10 -11.38 -11.99
C PRO A 29 -22.43 -10.81 -10.73
N GLY A 30 -21.61 -9.77 -10.91
CA GLY A 30 -20.79 -9.21 -9.87
C GLY A 30 -21.62 -8.52 -8.77
N SER A 31 -21.41 -8.92 -7.54
CA SER A 31 -21.55 -8.03 -6.41
C SER A 31 -20.55 -6.90 -6.60
N SER A 32 -20.96 -5.66 -6.39
CA SER A 32 -20.06 -4.51 -6.45
C SER A 32 -19.06 -4.60 -5.29
N GLY A 33 -17.94 -5.30 -5.52
CA GLY A 33 -16.82 -5.37 -4.60
C GLY A 33 -16.36 -3.95 -4.28
N TRP A 34 -16.27 -3.63 -3.01
CA TRP A 34 -15.75 -2.34 -2.57
C TRP A 34 -14.24 -2.39 -2.68
N ALA A 35 -13.69 -1.72 -3.66
CA ALA A 35 -12.25 -1.51 -3.75
C ALA A 35 -11.74 -0.80 -2.48
N GLY A 36 -10.64 -1.26 -1.91
CA GLY A 36 -9.98 -0.59 -0.78
C GLY A 36 -9.60 0.86 -1.10
N PRO A 37 -9.44 1.72 -0.10
CA PRO A 37 -9.23 3.14 -0.30
C PRO A 37 -7.82 3.45 -0.83
N PRO A 38 -7.66 4.50 -1.66
CA PRO A 38 -6.37 4.93 -2.18
C PRO A 38 -5.58 5.78 -1.18
N TYR A 39 -5.60 5.45 0.11
CA TYR A 39 -5.04 6.25 1.19
C TYR A 39 -3.99 5.48 1.99
N PHE A 40 -3.19 6.19 2.79
CA PHE A 40 -2.39 5.57 3.85
C PHE A 40 -3.26 4.98 4.97
N THR A 41 -4.42 5.61 5.16
CA THR A 41 -5.46 5.13 6.08
C THR A 41 -6.22 4.02 5.40
N ASP A 42 -6.23 2.84 5.99
CA ASP A 42 -7.01 1.69 5.52
C ASP A 42 -8.43 1.73 6.12
N ASP A 43 -9.34 0.96 5.56
CA ASP A 43 -10.70 0.81 6.02
C ASP A 43 -10.96 -0.61 6.56
N PRO A 44 -12.08 -0.86 7.24
CA PRO A 44 -12.45 -2.19 7.71
C PRO A 44 -13.03 -3.12 6.62
N GLY A 45 -13.14 -2.64 5.37
CA GLY A 45 -13.68 -3.42 4.25
C GLY A 45 -12.82 -4.61 3.88
N LEU A 46 -13.46 -5.63 3.30
CA LEU A 46 -12.83 -6.86 2.79
C LEU A 46 -13.51 -7.26 1.47
N PRO A 47 -12.82 -7.98 0.58
CA PRO A 47 -13.46 -8.66 -0.54
C PRO A 47 -14.44 -9.72 -0.04
N ASP A 48 -15.48 -10.00 -0.82
CA ASP A 48 -16.44 -11.05 -0.50
C ASP A 48 -15.78 -12.44 -0.51
N SER A 49 -16.42 -13.40 0.13
CA SER A 49 -15.89 -14.77 0.22
C SER A 49 -15.68 -15.41 -1.15
N GLY A 50 -14.45 -15.80 -1.45
CA GLY A 50 -14.04 -16.37 -2.73
C GLY A 50 -13.57 -15.38 -3.77
N GLU A 51 -13.66 -14.07 -3.50
CA GLU A 51 -13.21 -13.02 -4.41
C GLU A 51 -11.74 -12.65 -4.19
N PHE A 52 -11.11 -12.18 -5.27
CA PHE A 52 -9.78 -11.62 -5.30
C PHE A 52 -9.80 -10.13 -5.60
N GLU A 53 -8.96 -9.39 -4.89
CA GLU A 53 -8.57 -8.02 -5.23
C GLU A 53 -7.07 -7.97 -5.48
N ILE A 54 -6.67 -7.56 -6.68
CA ILE A 54 -5.26 -7.48 -7.08
C ILE A 54 -4.93 -6.03 -7.41
N TYR A 55 -4.08 -5.41 -6.60
CA TYR A 55 -3.59 -4.05 -6.83
C TYR A 55 -2.22 -4.09 -7.48
N VAL A 56 -2.05 -3.38 -8.59
CA VAL A 56 -0.75 -2.97 -9.10
C VAL A 56 -0.57 -1.52 -8.70
N PHE A 57 0.35 -1.28 -7.76
CA PHE A 57 0.42 0.00 -7.07
C PHE A 57 1.80 0.65 -7.10
N SER A 58 1.82 1.96 -6.86
CA SER A 58 3.00 2.74 -6.53
C SER A 58 2.65 3.75 -5.44
N THR A 59 3.46 3.81 -4.40
CA THR A 59 3.33 4.79 -3.32
C THR A 59 4.69 5.33 -2.93
N GLY A 60 4.74 6.56 -2.47
CA GLY A 60 5.99 7.17 -2.06
C GLY A 60 5.84 8.58 -1.54
N ALA A 61 6.99 9.15 -1.17
CA ALA A 61 7.09 10.52 -0.73
C ALA A 61 8.32 11.20 -1.33
N ALA A 62 8.22 12.51 -1.52
CA ALA A 62 9.30 13.38 -1.98
C ALA A 62 9.51 14.54 -1.01
N GLY A 63 10.75 14.94 -0.83
CA GLY A 63 11.17 16.08 -0.03
C GLY A 63 12.49 16.68 -0.54
N ARG A 64 13.09 17.57 0.22
CA ARG A 64 14.39 18.15 -0.16
C ARG A 64 15.53 17.15 -0.15
N GLU A 65 15.43 16.09 0.64
CA GLU A 65 16.45 15.05 0.75
C GLU A 65 16.36 14.01 -0.36
N GLY A 66 15.38 14.12 -1.27
CA GLY A 66 15.14 13.20 -2.38
C GLY A 66 13.72 12.67 -2.40
N HIS A 67 13.56 11.51 -3.03
CA HIS A 67 12.28 10.81 -3.08
C HIS A 67 12.50 9.30 -2.90
N SER A 68 11.56 8.67 -2.23
CA SER A 68 11.58 7.22 -2.01
C SER A 68 10.17 6.66 -2.05
N GLY A 69 10.07 5.37 -2.31
CA GLY A 69 8.79 4.71 -2.37
C GLY A 69 8.89 3.24 -2.72
N VAL A 70 7.73 2.65 -2.92
CA VAL A 70 7.57 1.26 -3.36
C VAL A 70 6.55 1.20 -4.48
N ALA A 71 6.74 0.25 -5.39
CA ALA A 71 5.76 -0.17 -6.38
C ALA A 71 5.68 -1.69 -6.34
N GLY A 72 4.52 -2.27 -6.59
CA GLY A 72 4.40 -3.72 -6.46
C GLY A 72 3.03 -4.23 -6.78
N ILE A 73 2.81 -5.47 -6.37
CA ILE A 73 1.54 -6.17 -6.49
C ILE A 73 1.09 -6.53 -5.07
N ASP A 74 -0.17 -6.21 -4.78
CA ASP A 74 -0.85 -6.55 -3.54
C ASP A 74 -2.01 -7.48 -3.88
N PHE A 75 -1.97 -8.70 -3.33
CA PHE A 75 -2.97 -9.75 -3.53
C PHE A 75 -3.81 -9.87 -2.26
N ASN A 76 -5.10 -9.71 -2.42
CA ASN A 76 -6.07 -9.92 -1.35
C ASN A 76 -7.07 -11.00 -1.76
N TYR A 77 -7.40 -11.89 -0.83
CA TYR A 77 -8.35 -12.97 -1.03
C TYR A 77 -9.35 -13.03 0.13
N GLY A 78 -10.63 -12.94 -0.17
CA GLY A 78 -11.71 -13.15 0.79
C GLY A 78 -11.84 -14.64 1.15
N ILE A 79 -11.30 -15.04 2.30
CA ILE A 79 -11.45 -16.41 2.80
C ILE A 79 -12.89 -16.64 3.26
N THR A 80 -13.45 -15.66 3.95
CA THR A 80 -14.86 -15.56 4.35
C THR A 80 -15.30 -14.11 4.22
N ASN A 81 -16.57 -13.80 4.44
CA ASN A 81 -17.04 -12.40 4.43
C ASN A 81 -16.42 -11.52 5.54
N ASP A 82 -15.69 -12.13 6.48
CA ASP A 82 -15.08 -11.45 7.62
C ASP A 82 -13.58 -11.68 7.74
N LEU A 83 -13.00 -12.51 6.87
CA LEU A 83 -11.57 -12.82 6.92
C LEU A 83 -10.94 -12.73 5.53
N GLN A 84 -9.93 -11.90 5.40
CA GLN A 84 -9.10 -11.72 4.20
C GLN A 84 -7.66 -12.16 4.49
N ALA A 85 -7.04 -12.80 3.52
CA ALA A 85 -5.59 -12.99 3.48
C ALA A 85 -4.97 -12.02 2.47
N THR A 86 -3.81 -11.47 2.81
CA THR A 86 -3.07 -10.50 1.98
C THR A 86 -1.62 -10.93 1.80
N ALA A 87 -1.09 -10.74 0.58
CA ALA A 87 0.32 -10.88 0.27
C ALA A 87 0.77 -9.74 -0.65
N VAL A 88 1.79 -8.96 -0.22
CA VAL A 88 2.35 -7.86 -1.01
C VAL A 88 3.78 -8.17 -1.40
N VAL A 89 4.08 -8.03 -2.70
CA VAL A 89 5.42 -8.20 -3.26
C VAL A 89 5.89 -6.87 -3.86
N PRO A 90 6.67 -6.06 -3.13
CA PRO A 90 7.08 -4.74 -3.57
C PRO A 90 8.50 -4.70 -4.13
N VAL A 91 8.73 -3.74 -5.02
CA VAL A 91 10.05 -3.22 -5.40
C VAL A 91 10.19 -1.83 -4.81
N GLY A 92 11.18 -1.65 -3.96
CA GLY A 92 11.49 -0.36 -3.35
C GLY A 92 12.50 0.43 -4.16
N TYR A 93 12.44 1.73 -4.05
CA TYR A 93 13.44 2.65 -4.58
C TYR A 93 13.72 3.77 -3.59
N ASP A 94 14.97 4.21 -3.57
CA ASP A 94 15.44 5.36 -2.80
C ASP A 94 16.37 6.20 -3.69
N SER A 95 16.05 7.48 -3.83
CA SER A 95 16.72 8.42 -4.70
C SER A 95 17.08 9.69 -3.92
N PRO A 96 18.14 9.62 -3.10
CA PRO A 96 18.59 10.76 -2.30
C PRO A 96 19.06 11.93 -3.18
N ALA A 97 18.81 13.17 -2.76
CA ALA A 97 19.26 14.34 -3.47
C ALA A 97 20.79 14.38 -3.52
N GLY A 98 21.35 14.48 -4.74
CA GLY A 98 22.80 14.54 -4.94
C GLY A 98 23.56 13.21 -4.76
N ALA A 99 22.88 12.10 -4.59
CA ALA A 99 23.47 10.78 -4.46
C ALA A 99 22.90 9.80 -5.50
N ARG A 100 23.49 8.60 -5.59
CA ARG A 100 23.06 7.57 -6.53
C ARG A 100 21.77 6.91 -6.04
N SER A 101 20.79 6.78 -6.94
CA SER A 101 19.57 6.06 -6.68
C SER A 101 19.81 4.56 -6.48
N THR A 102 19.04 3.96 -5.59
CA THR A 102 19.03 2.53 -5.29
C THR A 102 17.64 1.97 -5.58
N ILE A 103 17.59 0.78 -6.16
CA ILE A 103 16.37 0.03 -6.42
C ILE A 103 16.58 -1.43 -6.05
N GLY A 104 15.55 -2.08 -5.55
CA GLY A 104 15.63 -3.52 -5.22
C GLY A 104 14.31 -4.02 -4.61
N PHE A 105 14.25 -5.32 -4.32
CA PHE A 105 13.09 -5.89 -3.65
C PHE A 105 12.87 -5.23 -2.29
N GLY A 106 11.64 -4.80 -2.04
CA GLY A 106 11.19 -4.31 -0.74
C GLY A 106 10.87 -5.46 0.22
N ASN A 107 10.26 -5.13 1.33
CA ASN A 107 9.83 -6.14 2.30
C ASN A 107 8.55 -6.82 1.81
N ILE A 108 8.54 -8.14 1.79
CA ILE A 108 7.32 -8.90 1.51
C ILE A 108 6.38 -8.74 2.70
N GLU A 109 5.15 -8.31 2.45
CA GLU A 109 4.13 -8.25 3.48
C GLU A 109 3.21 -9.46 3.39
N LEU A 110 2.92 -10.06 4.54
CA LEU A 110 1.87 -11.04 4.73
C LEU A 110 0.93 -10.53 5.81
N ALA A 111 -0.37 -10.54 5.55
CA ALA A 111 -1.36 -10.04 6.48
C ALA A 111 -2.64 -10.89 6.48
N ALA A 112 -3.40 -10.73 7.56
CA ALA A 112 -4.78 -11.19 7.63
C ALA A 112 -5.64 -10.06 8.19
N LYS A 113 -6.72 -9.68 7.50
CA LYS A 113 -7.69 -8.70 7.99
C LYS A 113 -8.92 -9.45 8.49
N TYR A 114 -9.30 -9.20 9.74
CA TYR A 114 -10.49 -9.80 10.34
C TYR A 114 -11.45 -8.71 10.83
N ARG A 115 -12.65 -8.67 10.23
CA ARG A 115 -13.74 -7.78 10.66
C ARG A 115 -14.57 -8.50 11.72
N PHE A 116 -14.59 -7.96 12.93
CA PHE A 116 -15.25 -8.56 14.09
C PHE A 116 -16.42 -7.73 14.64
N VAL A 117 -16.63 -6.50 14.13
CA VAL A 117 -17.81 -5.70 14.39
C VAL A 117 -18.41 -5.29 13.05
N HIS A 118 -19.73 -5.40 12.93
CA HIS A 118 -20.47 -5.16 11.70
C HIS A 118 -21.37 -3.95 11.83
N GLN A 119 -21.32 -3.08 10.83
CA GLN A 119 -22.13 -1.85 10.82
C GLN A 119 -23.62 -2.15 10.88
N ALA A 120 -24.09 -3.22 10.31
CA ALA A 120 -25.51 -3.62 10.34
C ALA A 120 -26.03 -3.84 11.76
N GLU A 121 -25.17 -4.26 12.69
CA GLU A 121 -25.53 -4.58 14.07
C GLU A 121 -25.21 -3.44 15.04
N PHE A 122 -24.05 -2.81 14.87
CA PHE A 122 -23.48 -1.86 15.82
C PHE A 122 -23.37 -0.44 15.29
N GLY A 123 -23.72 -0.21 14.02
CA GLY A 123 -23.63 1.10 13.37
C GLY A 123 -22.22 1.49 12.87
N TRP A 124 -21.22 0.62 13.08
CA TRP A 124 -19.83 0.74 12.64
C TRP A 124 -19.27 -0.63 12.26
N ASP A 125 -18.36 -0.64 11.29
CA ASP A 125 -17.49 -1.79 11.04
C ASP A 125 -16.17 -1.60 11.78
N VAL A 126 -15.63 -2.69 12.35
CA VAL A 126 -14.30 -2.68 12.97
C VAL A 126 -13.52 -3.92 12.54
N SER A 127 -12.30 -3.72 12.08
CA SER A 127 -11.38 -4.80 11.72
C SER A 127 -10.02 -4.64 12.41
N VAL A 128 -9.32 -5.77 12.53
CA VAL A 128 -7.91 -5.82 12.93
C VAL A 128 -7.12 -6.46 11.79
N THR A 129 -5.90 -5.93 11.52
CA THR A 129 -5.09 -6.39 10.38
C THR A 129 -3.65 -6.67 10.83
N PRO A 130 -3.37 -7.78 11.56
CA PRO A 130 -1.99 -8.17 11.83
C PRO A 130 -1.21 -8.34 10.52
N ARG A 131 -0.03 -7.70 10.46
CA ARG A 131 0.87 -7.68 9.30
C ARG A 131 2.27 -8.07 9.70
N VAL A 132 2.91 -8.92 8.94
CA VAL A 132 4.32 -9.29 9.08
C VAL A 132 5.06 -8.83 7.83
N PHE A 133 6.14 -8.08 8.02
CA PHE A 133 7.03 -7.68 6.95
C PHE A 133 8.30 -8.53 7.00
N LEU A 134 8.55 -9.27 5.93
CA LEU A 134 9.71 -10.13 5.78
C LEU A 134 10.80 -9.40 4.99
N PRO A 135 12.09 -9.52 5.36
CA PRO A 135 13.17 -8.87 4.64
C PRO A 135 13.24 -9.29 3.17
N GLY A 136 13.27 -8.33 2.24
CA GLY A 136 13.44 -8.58 0.81
C GLY A 136 14.88 -8.85 0.37
N GLY A 137 15.85 -8.79 1.29
CA GLY A 137 17.26 -9.06 0.99
C GLY A 137 17.98 -7.96 0.20
N SER A 138 17.37 -6.82 -0.01
CA SER A 138 17.88 -5.72 -0.83
C SER A 138 18.30 -4.51 0.03
N PRO A 139 19.10 -3.57 -0.50
CA PRO A 139 19.51 -2.38 0.24
C PRO A 139 18.36 -1.38 0.50
N VAL A 140 17.20 -1.50 -0.15
CA VAL A 140 16.04 -0.59 0.03
C VAL A 140 15.00 -1.13 1.02
N GLY A 141 15.14 -2.37 1.49
CA GLY A 141 14.27 -2.98 2.51
C GLY A 141 14.89 -2.96 3.91
N VAL A 142 14.07 -3.26 4.92
CA VAL A 142 14.60 -3.54 6.26
C VAL A 142 15.27 -4.91 6.30
N ARG A 143 16.29 -5.04 7.14
CA ARG A 143 17.08 -6.29 7.26
C ARG A 143 16.49 -7.30 8.25
N HIS A 144 15.46 -6.91 8.98
CA HIS A 144 14.84 -7.71 10.02
C HIS A 144 13.32 -7.73 9.78
N ALA A 145 12.69 -8.82 10.16
CA ALA A 145 11.24 -8.88 10.13
C ALA A 145 10.65 -7.87 11.13
N SER A 146 9.53 -7.26 10.76
CA SER A 146 8.75 -6.38 11.62
C SER A 146 7.29 -6.83 11.66
N PHE A 147 6.57 -6.35 12.66
CA PHE A 147 5.17 -6.69 12.89
C PHE A 147 4.37 -5.43 13.17
N LEU A 148 3.28 -5.24 12.43
CA LEU A 148 2.34 -4.13 12.59
C LEU A 148 0.96 -4.66 12.96
N LEU A 149 0.32 -4.05 13.95
CA LEU A 149 -1.03 -4.41 14.39
C LEU A 149 -1.95 -3.18 14.37
N PRO A 150 -2.60 -2.86 13.26
CA PRO A 150 -3.58 -1.79 13.18
C PRO A 150 -4.99 -2.30 13.46
N ILE A 151 -5.82 -1.37 13.97
CA ILE A 151 -7.27 -1.51 14.08
C ILE A 151 -7.88 -0.41 13.23
N TRP A 152 -8.83 -0.80 12.38
CA TRP A 152 -9.56 0.08 11.47
C TRP A 152 -11.02 0.12 11.83
N VAL A 153 -11.59 1.30 11.81
CA VAL A 153 -13.00 1.57 12.10
C VAL A 153 -13.59 2.32 10.93
N GLY A 154 -14.79 1.98 10.52
CA GLY A 154 -15.44 2.66 9.40
C GLY A 154 -16.95 2.70 9.52
N LYS A 155 -17.54 3.63 8.79
CA LYS A 155 -18.98 3.77 8.66
C LYS A 155 -19.33 4.26 7.26
N ASN A 156 -20.32 3.61 6.67
CA ASN A 156 -20.91 3.99 5.40
C ASN A 156 -22.35 4.48 5.61
N TRP A 157 -22.71 5.60 4.99
CA TRP A 157 -24.08 6.11 5.01
C TRP A 157 -24.37 6.86 3.71
N GLU A 158 -25.47 6.52 3.07
CA GLU A 158 -25.85 7.06 1.77
C GLU A 158 -24.68 7.01 0.75
N LYS A 159 -24.14 8.20 0.42
CA LYS A 159 -23.01 8.37 -0.51
C LYS A 159 -21.68 8.62 0.18
N TRP A 160 -21.64 8.62 1.50
CA TRP A 160 -20.45 8.92 2.28
C TRP A 160 -19.85 7.67 2.90
N SER A 161 -18.54 7.68 3.06
CA SER A 161 -17.81 6.73 3.87
C SER A 161 -16.78 7.48 4.71
N ALA A 162 -16.75 7.24 6.02
CA ALA A 162 -15.72 7.72 6.92
C ALA A 162 -15.02 6.52 7.55
N PHE A 163 -13.71 6.50 7.53
CA PHE A 163 -12.93 5.42 8.11
C PHE A 163 -11.60 5.93 8.64
N GLY A 164 -11.02 5.20 9.56
CA GLY A 164 -9.77 5.54 10.16
C GLY A 164 -9.35 4.56 11.23
N GLY A 165 -8.25 4.86 11.88
CA GLY A 165 -7.66 4.02 12.89
C GLY A 165 -6.16 4.12 12.89
N GLY A 166 -5.49 3.03 13.25
CA GLY A 166 -4.04 2.96 13.26
C GLY A 166 -3.52 1.83 14.09
N GLY A 167 -2.20 1.73 14.16
CA GLY A 167 -1.49 0.71 14.90
C GLY A 167 -0.02 1.03 15.05
N CYS A 168 0.68 0.18 15.79
CA CYS A 168 2.12 0.35 15.99
C CYS A 168 2.88 -0.81 15.37
N GLU A 169 4.00 -0.48 14.71
CA GLU A 169 4.95 -1.45 14.17
C GLU A 169 6.10 -1.65 15.15
N ILE A 170 6.37 -2.90 15.45
CA ILE A 170 7.56 -3.33 16.20
C ILE A 170 8.65 -3.65 15.19
N SER A 171 9.67 -2.82 15.12
CA SER A 171 10.79 -2.93 14.20
C SER A 171 12.13 -2.93 14.94
N ARG A 172 12.72 -4.11 15.11
CA ARG A 172 13.94 -4.30 15.90
C ARG A 172 15.23 -4.32 15.08
N GLY A 173 15.23 -3.66 13.92
CA GLY A 173 16.42 -3.51 13.10
C GLY A 173 17.41 -2.47 13.66
N GLN A 174 18.69 -2.62 13.30
CA GLN A 174 19.71 -1.63 13.69
C GLN A 174 19.37 -0.27 13.03
N GLY A 175 19.22 0.78 13.84
CA GLY A 175 18.83 2.13 13.41
C GLY A 175 17.31 2.31 13.24
N SER A 176 16.53 1.25 13.21
CA SER A 176 15.06 1.29 13.19
C SER A 176 14.50 1.57 14.60
N ARG A 177 13.30 2.11 14.63
CA ARG A 177 12.56 2.42 15.85
C ARG A 177 11.14 1.88 15.70
N ASP A 178 10.56 1.37 16.79
CA ASP A 178 9.14 1.09 16.85
C ASP A 178 8.38 2.40 16.61
N PHE A 179 7.37 2.35 15.74
CA PHE A 179 6.61 3.52 15.36
C PHE A 179 5.12 3.22 15.28
N CYS A 180 4.31 4.26 15.38
CA CYS A 180 2.87 4.14 15.22
C CYS A 180 2.42 4.99 14.03
N LEU A 181 1.42 4.49 13.31
CA LEU A 181 0.70 5.21 12.28
C LEU A 181 -0.77 5.31 12.66
N MET A 182 -1.40 6.40 12.26
CA MET A 182 -2.83 6.62 12.42
C MET A 182 -3.34 7.56 11.34
N GLY A 183 -4.59 7.43 10.98
CA GLY A 183 -5.20 8.32 10.01
C GLY A 183 -6.71 8.28 10.06
N TRP A 184 -7.30 9.23 9.37
CA TRP A 184 -8.74 9.34 9.17
C TRP A 184 -9.03 9.86 7.77
N ALA A 185 -9.96 9.21 7.08
CA ALA A 185 -10.41 9.58 5.75
C ALA A 185 -11.91 9.77 5.70
N LEU A 186 -12.35 10.66 4.82
CA LEU A 186 -13.75 10.89 4.47
C LEU A 186 -13.87 10.88 2.96
N THR A 187 -14.75 10.06 2.43
CA THR A 187 -14.99 9.93 0.99
C THR A 187 -16.46 10.11 0.65
N ARG A 188 -16.74 10.49 -0.60
CA ARG A 188 -18.09 10.65 -1.12
C ARG A 188 -18.19 10.15 -2.54
N GLN A 189 -19.22 9.36 -2.82
CA GLN A 189 -19.64 9.03 -4.18
C GLN A 189 -20.23 10.28 -4.85
N VAL A 190 -19.54 10.82 -5.85
CA VAL A 190 -19.95 12.05 -6.54
C VAL A 190 -20.63 11.76 -7.89
N LEU A 191 -20.19 10.67 -8.57
CA LEU A 191 -20.81 10.09 -9.75
C LEU A 191 -21.01 8.58 -9.55
N PRO A 192 -21.81 7.89 -10.35
CA PRO A 192 -21.98 6.43 -10.22
C PRO A 192 -20.66 5.65 -10.21
N ASN A 193 -19.66 6.14 -10.92
CA ASN A 193 -18.34 5.52 -11.09
C ASN A 193 -17.18 6.36 -10.55
N LEU A 194 -17.45 7.41 -9.76
CA LEU A 194 -16.40 8.27 -9.19
C LEU A 194 -16.66 8.57 -7.71
N ARG A 195 -15.70 8.19 -6.87
CA ARG A 195 -15.61 8.55 -5.47
C ARG A 195 -14.44 9.50 -5.25
N LEU A 196 -14.66 10.59 -4.55
CA LEU A 196 -13.63 11.54 -4.13
C LEU A 196 -13.53 11.56 -2.62
N GLY A 197 -12.36 11.89 -2.11
CA GLY A 197 -12.19 12.02 -0.67
C GLY A 197 -10.88 12.68 -0.27
N ALA A 198 -10.71 12.78 1.03
CA ALA A 198 -9.51 13.33 1.65
C ALA A 198 -9.19 12.57 2.93
N GLU A 199 -7.89 12.53 3.26
CA GLU A 199 -7.38 11.97 4.51
C GLU A 199 -6.47 12.96 5.23
N ILE A 200 -6.33 12.74 6.52
CA ILE A 200 -5.22 13.19 7.34
C ILE A 200 -4.58 11.97 7.97
N TYR A 201 -3.25 11.85 7.89
CA TYR A 201 -2.55 10.77 8.55
C TYR A 201 -1.32 11.27 9.30
N HIS A 202 -0.93 10.53 10.31
CA HIS A 202 0.24 10.80 11.16
C HIS A 202 1.05 9.54 11.33
N GLN A 203 2.38 9.69 11.29
CA GLN A 203 3.33 8.62 11.57
C GLN A 203 4.42 9.14 12.50
N THR A 204 4.66 8.41 13.58
CA THR A 204 5.78 8.70 14.49
C THR A 204 7.11 8.32 13.82
N PRO A 205 8.28 8.75 14.34
CA PRO A 205 9.57 8.46 13.72
C PRO A 205 9.83 6.96 13.55
N THR A 206 10.18 6.52 12.35
CA THR A 206 10.54 5.13 12.02
C THR A 206 12.00 4.78 12.31
N THR A 207 12.84 5.80 12.53
CA THR A 207 14.26 5.67 12.88
C THR A 207 14.60 6.61 14.03
N TYR A 208 15.70 6.34 14.72
CA TYR A 208 16.15 7.21 15.83
C TYR A 208 16.52 8.63 15.38
N ALA A 209 17.01 8.79 14.15
CA ALA A 209 17.32 10.10 13.55
C ALA A 209 16.12 10.72 12.82
N GLY A 210 15.05 9.95 12.60
CA GLY A 210 13.86 10.37 11.88
C GLY A 210 12.99 11.34 12.66
N ARG A 211 11.99 11.88 11.97
CA ARG A 211 11.00 12.80 12.55
C ARG A 211 9.60 12.28 12.29
N ALA A 212 8.69 12.63 13.19
CA ALA A 212 7.26 12.39 12.96
C ALA A 212 6.78 13.17 11.75
N THR A 213 5.84 12.62 11.01
CA THR A 213 5.20 13.27 9.86
C THR A 213 3.69 13.29 10.04
N THR A 214 3.08 14.39 9.66
CA THR A 214 1.63 14.51 9.46
C THR A 214 1.43 15.01 8.05
N ALA A 215 0.50 14.41 7.32
CA ALA A 215 0.21 14.82 5.95
C ALA A 215 -1.29 14.78 5.67
N LEU A 216 -1.66 15.50 4.62
CA LEU A 216 -3.01 15.47 4.04
C LEU A 216 -2.94 14.69 2.72
N GLY A 217 -4.04 14.04 2.35
CA GLY A 217 -4.21 13.39 1.06
C GLY A 217 -5.55 13.77 0.46
N ALA A 218 -5.56 14.11 -0.82
CA ALA A 218 -6.76 14.16 -1.63
C ALA A 218 -6.75 12.95 -2.58
N GLY A 219 -7.84 12.20 -2.61
CA GLY A 219 -7.88 10.94 -3.35
C GLY A 219 -9.13 10.76 -4.17
N LEU A 220 -9.02 9.87 -5.14
CA LEU A 220 -10.11 9.43 -6.00
C LEU A 220 -10.07 7.92 -6.22
N GLN A 221 -11.25 7.35 -6.42
CA GLN A 221 -11.46 6.03 -6.98
C GLN A 221 -12.37 6.20 -8.19
N PHE A 222 -11.95 5.66 -9.33
CA PHE A 222 -12.69 5.71 -10.57
C PHE A 222 -12.89 4.31 -11.12
N ASP A 223 -14.15 3.89 -11.22
CA ASP A 223 -14.53 2.57 -11.72
C ASP A 223 -14.64 2.62 -13.24
N LEU A 224 -13.72 1.94 -13.94
CA LEU A 224 -13.74 1.79 -15.39
C LEU A 224 -14.84 0.81 -15.84
N ASN A 225 -15.02 -0.24 -15.07
CA ASN A 225 -16.09 -1.23 -15.13
C ASN A 225 -16.16 -1.98 -13.79
N ASP A 226 -16.98 -3.02 -13.69
CA ASP A 226 -17.22 -3.77 -12.46
C ASP A 226 -15.98 -4.51 -11.91
N HIS A 227 -14.94 -4.69 -12.73
CA HIS A 227 -13.73 -5.43 -12.38
C HIS A 227 -12.43 -4.61 -12.41
N HIS A 228 -12.48 -3.38 -12.94
CA HIS A 228 -11.29 -2.55 -13.08
C HIS A 228 -11.51 -1.17 -12.47
N HIS A 229 -10.64 -0.81 -11.54
CA HIS A 229 -10.73 0.44 -10.80
C HIS A 229 -9.37 1.16 -10.83
N LEU A 230 -9.41 2.47 -10.96
CA LEU A 230 -8.24 3.35 -10.80
C LEU A 230 -8.32 4.06 -9.46
N LEU A 231 -7.23 4.01 -8.71
CA LEU A 231 -7.12 4.63 -7.41
C LEU A 231 -5.93 5.58 -7.41
N ALA A 232 -6.14 6.77 -6.88
CA ALA A 232 -5.07 7.74 -6.74
C ALA A 232 -5.28 8.58 -5.48
N SER A 233 -4.20 8.89 -4.78
CA SER A 233 -4.17 9.97 -3.82
C SER A 233 -2.85 10.73 -3.86
N ILE A 234 -2.92 11.99 -3.45
CA ILE A 234 -1.81 12.90 -3.52
C ILE A 234 -1.99 13.98 -2.45
N GLY A 235 -0.92 14.40 -1.81
CA GLY A 235 -1.05 15.49 -0.87
C GLY A 235 0.24 15.94 -0.20
N PRO A 236 0.21 17.13 0.42
CA PRO A 236 1.36 17.70 1.11
C PRO A 236 1.50 17.16 2.54
N GLY A 237 2.75 17.03 2.98
CA GLY A 237 3.06 17.00 4.39
C GLY A 237 2.79 18.35 5.05
N ILE A 238 2.31 18.35 6.27
CA ILE A 238 2.04 19.57 7.06
C ILE A 238 2.92 19.66 8.31
N GLN A 239 3.53 18.55 8.74
CA GLN A 239 4.49 18.52 9.83
C GLN A 239 5.82 17.94 9.33
N ASN A 240 6.93 18.63 9.61
CA ASN A 240 8.28 18.29 9.15
C ASN A 240 8.38 18.07 7.62
N ALA A 241 7.50 18.71 6.87
CA ALA A 241 7.27 18.49 5.45
C ALA A 241 8.50 18.77 4.57
N THR A 242 9.31 19.76 4.94
CA THR A 242 10.41 20.23 4.11
C THR A 242 11.56 19.24 3.96
N GLN A 243 11.67 18.26 4.83
CA GLN A 243 12.80 17.33 4.86
C GLN A 243 12.48 16.00 4.17
N ALA A 244 11.45 15.27 4.61
CA ALA A 244 11.20 13.91 4.16
C ALA A 244 9.86 13.68 3.48
N ASN A 245 8.85 14.54 3.72
CA ASN A 245 7.51 14.36 3.19
C ASN A 245 6.91 15.71 2.78
N GLN A 246 7.52 16.36 1.81
CA GLN A 246 6.95 17.57 1.23
C GLN A 246 5.70 17.26 0.40
N PHE A 247 5.67 16.07 -0.18
CA PHE A 247 4.63 15.58 -1.05
C PHE A 247 4.61 14.05 -1.02
N ALA A 248 3.44 13.44 -0.85
CA ALA A 248 3.23 12.01 -0.91
C ALA A 248 2.21 11.64 -1.99
N TRP A 249 2.30 10.43 -2.51
CA TRP A 249 1.38 9.90 -3.52
C TRP A 249 1.08 8.42 -3.30
N TYR A 250 -0.07 8.01 -3.79
CA TYR A 250 -0.46 6.64 -4.02
C TYR A 250 -1.19 6.55 -5.37
N PHE A 251 -0.82 5.58 -6.19
CA PHE A 251 -1.51 5.24 -7.43
C PHE A 251 -1.65 3.73 -7.51
N ALA A 252 -2.82 3.26 -7.92
CA ALA A 252 -3.03 1.85 -8.19
C ALA A 252 -4.05 1.63 -9.31
N THR A 253 -3.92 0.51 -9.99
CA THR A 253 -5.01 -0.13 -10.69
C THR A 253 -5.41 -1.38 -9.93
N LEU A 254 -6.69 -1.54 -9.67
CA LEU A 254 -7.26 -2.67 -8.97
C LEU A 254 -8.06 -3.52 -9.94
N PHE A 255 -7.89 -4.82 -9.82
CA PHE A 255 -8.66 -5.84 -10.53
C PHE A 255 -9.40 -6.68 -9.49
N THR A 256 -10.71 -6.85 -9.69
CA THR A 256 -11.59 -7.69 -8.83
C THR A 256 -12.11 -8.89 -9.63
N PHE A 257 -12.11 -10.08 -9.02
CA PHE A 257 -12.50 -11.34 -9.66
C PHE A 257 -13.36 -12.21 -8.74
#